data_3279783026453c7aff2f81664d37c1f6
#
_entry.id   3279783026453c7aff2f81664d37c1f6
#
_cell.length_a   1.000
_cell.length_b   1.000
_cell.length_c   1.000
_cell.angle_alpha   90.00
_cell.angle_beta   90.00
_cell.angle_gamma   90.00
#
_symmetry.space_group_name_H-M   'P 1'
#
loop_
_entity.id
_entity.type
_entity.pdbx_description
1 polymer ?
#
loop_
_entity_poly.entity_id
_entity_poly.type
_entity_poly.pdbx_seq_one_letter_code
_entity_poly.pdbx_strand_id
1 'polypeptide(L)'
;MYKQAVILLLMLFTASVSAALPARYMQTIENAAVWAQIGDKMVTVGNIRAGQIIAVEPTAASYYVFNFGFGKGFIDKGHLEPVQGRQKVEDGLGDLNKPLSNQNLITWKDTPVYNAPSVGSAPFGVLADNLRYPILHKLKDRLNQTWYQIRIGDRLAYISALDAQPDNGLPVLTYHHILRDEENTRFRHTSTTTSVRAFNNQMAWLRDRGYATLSKIGRASCRER
;
A
#
# COMPACT_ATOMS: atom_id res chain seq x y z
N MET A 1 -59.31 -8.42 41.04
CA MET A 1 -59.00 -8.15 39.62
C MET A 1 -57.87 -7.15 39.55
N TYR A 2 -56.60 -7.62 39.42
CA TYR A 2 -55.40 -6.80 39.29
C TYR A 2 -55.08 -6.65 37.80
N LYS A 3 -55.07 -5.44 37.27
CA LYS A 3 -54.59 -5.10 35.93
C LYS A 3 -53.08 -4.86 36.05
N GLN A 4 -52.29 -5.75 35.49
CA GLN A 4 -50.88 -5.55 35.28
C GLN A 4 -50.66 -4.64 34.07
N ALA A 5 -50.05 -3.47 34.29
CA ALA A 5 -49.57 -2.60 33.23
C ALA A 5 -48.16 -3.06 32.83
N VAL A 6 -48.04 -3.53 31.59
CA VAL A 6 -46.73 -3.85 30.98
C VAL A 6 -46.16 -2.53 30.47
N ILE A 7 -45.08 -2.08 31.11
CA ILE A 7 -44.28 -0.94 30.63
C ILE A 7 -43.27 -1.49 29.64
N LEU A 8 -43.50 -1.21 28.35
CA LEU A 8 -42.57 -1.50 27.27
C LEU A 8 -41.46 -0.43 27.26
N LEU A 9 -40.29 -0.77 27.79
CA LEU A 9 -39.12 0.09 27.77
C LEU A 9 -38.45 0.02 26.37
N LEU A 10 -38.74 1.02 25.53
CA LEU A 10 -38.11 1.17 24.22
C LEU A 10 -36.66 1.68 24.41
N MET A 11 -35.66 0.81 24.37
CA MET A 11 -34.26 1.23 24.29
C MET A 11 -33.96 1.80 22.90
N LEU A 12 -33.93 3.10 22.78
CA LEU A 12 -33.37 3.81 21.63
C LEU A 12 -31.86 3.64 21.63
N PHE A 13 -31.37 2.69 20.83
CA PHE A 13 -29.97 2.66 20.45
C PHE A 13 -29.69 3.84 19.52
N THR A 14 -29.18 4.94 20.06
CA THR A 14 -28.58 5.99 19.25
C THR A 14 -27.24 5.48 18.72
N ALA A 15 -27.22 4.94 17.50
CA ALA A 15 -26.00 4.71 16.77
C ALA A 15 -25.35 6.10 16.54
N SER A 16 -24.27 6.38 17.26
CA SER A 16 -23.44 7.54 17.00
C SER A 16 -22.78 7.37 15.64
N VAL A 17 -23.39 7.90 14.60
CA VAL A 17 -22.75 8.07 13.30
C VAL A 17 -21.64 9.09 13.54
N SER A 18 -20.42 8.61 13.69
CA SER A 18 -19.22 9.44 13.66
C SER A 18 -19.11 10.02 12.25
N ALA A 19 -19.65 11.20 12.05
CA ALA A 19 -19.46 11.93 10.80
C ALA A 19 -17.97 12.22 10.67
N ALA A 20 -17.33 11.62 9.63
CA ALA A 20 -15.97 11.96 9.30
C ALA A 20 -15.86 13.47 9.08
N LEU A 21 -14.90 14.10 9.74
CA LEU A 21 -14.66 15.53 9.54
C LEU A 21 -14.29 15.74 8.07
N PRO A 22 -14.79 16.81 7.42
CA PRO A 22 -14.46 17.08 6.04
C PRO A 22 -12.95 17.28 5.88
N ALA A 23 -12.39 16.68 4.83
CA ALA A 23 -10.98 16.86 4.50
C ALA A 23 -10.66 18.35 4.32
N ARG A 24 -9.51 18.77 4.81
CA ARG A 24 -8.98 20.11 4.62
C ARG A 24 -7.79 20.06 3.69
N TYR A 25 -7.66 21.04 2.81
CA TYR A 25 -6.49 21.20 1.97
C TYR A 25 -5.44 22.02 2.70
N MET A 26 -4.25 21.46 2.81
CA MET A 26 -3.11 22.07 3.47
C MET A 26 -1.92 22.09 2.50
N GLN A 27 -1.13 23.12 2.57
CA GLN A 27 0.10 23.25 1.79
C GLN A 27 1.31 23.00 2.69
N THR A 28 2.29 22.24 2.19
CA THR A 28 3.56 22.04 2.88
C THR A 28 4.41 23.30 2.76
N ILE A 29 4.83 23.86 3.89
CA ILE A 29 5.73 25.04 3.92
C ILE A 29 7.21 24.65 3.74
N GLU A 30 7.56 23.43 4.06
CA GLU A 30 8.87 22.82 3.87
C GLU A 30 8.75 21.34 3.51
N ASN A 31 9.88 20.66 3.29
CA ASN A 31 9.87 19.22 3.07
C ASN A 31 9.44 18.51 4.34
N ALA A 32 8.33 17.81 4.26
CA ALA A 32 7.69 17.19 5.41
C ALA A 32 7.79 15.66 5.32
N ALA A 33 8.33 15.04 6.37
CA ALA A 33 8.35 13.59 6.49
C ALA A 33 6.93 13.03 6.67
N VAL A 34 6.68 11.89 6.08
CA VAL A 34 5.45 11.12 6.25
C VAL A 34 5.77 9.88 7.03
N TRP A 35 5.01 9.64 8.11
CA TRP A 35 5.11 8.43 8.90
C TRP A 35 3.88 7.55 8.70
N ALA A 36 4.04 6.26 8.93
CA ALA A 36 2.94 5.30 9.03
C ALA A 36 3.15 4.40 10.26
N GLN A 37 2.06 3.91 10.80
CA GLN A 37 2.10 2.91 11.86
C GLN A 37 2.23 1.52 11.24
N ILE A 38 3.32 0.84 11.53
CA ILE A 38 3.57 -0.54 11.11
C ILE A 38 3.74 -1.39 12.39
N GLY A 39 2.72 -2.20 12.70
CA GLY A 39 2.63 -2.85 14.01
C GLY A 39 2.55 -1.81 15.12
N ASP A 40 3.47 -1.89 16.08
CA ASP A 40 3.54 -0.96 17.22
C ASP A 40 4.53 0.20 17.00
N LYS A 41 5.12 0.31 15.80
CA LYS A 41 6.14 1.32 15.51
C LYS A 41 5.65 2.35 14.50
N MET A 42 6.06 3.60 14.70
CA MET A 42 5.96 4.66 13.71
C MET A 42 7.23 4.63 12.84
N VAL A 43 7.04 4.48 11.53
CA VAL A 43 8.12 4.36 10.55
C VAL A 43 7.96 5.44 9.49
N THR A 44 9.05 6.07 9.10
CA THR A 44 9.05 7.02 7.98
C THR A 44 8.81 6.24 6.68
N VAL A 45 7.75 6.62 5.96
CA VAL A 45 7.33 5.97 4.71
C VAL A 45 7.56 6.85 3.48
N GLY A 46 8.09 8.05 3.68
CA GLY A 46 8.42 8.96 2.59
C GLY A 46 8.47 10.41 3.04
N ASN A 47 8.43 11.31 2.08
CA ASN A 47 8.31 12.74 2.31
C ASN A 47 7.47 13.41 1.23
N ILE A 48 6.91 14.56 1.57
CA ILE A 48 6.25 15.49 0.64
C ILE A 48 7.10 16.75 0.59
N ARG A 49 7.39 17.24 -0.61
CA ARG A 49 8.20 18.45 -0.79
C ARG A 49 7.43 19.72 -0.42
N ALA A 50 8.16 20.78 -0.15
CA ALA A 50 7.61 22.11 0.08
C ALA A 50 6.71 22.58 -1.07
N GLY A 51 5.67 23.35 -0.75
CA GLY A 51 4.73 23.93 -1.71
C GLY A 51 3.67 22.96 -2.25
N GLN A 52 3.58 21.75 -1.72
CA GLN A 52 2.61 20.74 -2.20
C GLN A 52 1.30 20.82 -1.42
N ILE A 53 0.19 20.77 -2.16
CA ILE A 53 -1.15 20.75 -1.55
C ILE A 53 -1.59 19.30 -1.39
N ILE A 54 -2.01 18.96 -0.17
CA ILE A 54 -2.54 17.65 0.19
C ILE A 54 -3.87 17.79 0.93
N ALA A 55 -4.77 16.84 0.69
CA ALA A 55 -6.00 16.72 1.47
C ALA A 55 -5.72 15.93 2.74
N VAL A 56 -6.05 16.48 3.89
CA VAL A 56 -5.78 15.88 5.18
C VAL A 56 -7.05 15.82 6.04
N GLU A 57 -7.11 14.83 6.90
CA GLU A 57 -8.11 14.69 7.93
C GLU A 57 -7.60 15.39 9.22
N PRO A 58 -8.33 16.35 9.78
CA PRO A 58 -7.92 17.01 11.02
C PRO A 58 -8.00 16.04 12.19
N THR A 59 -7.03 16.12 13.09
CA THR A 59 -7.00 15.34 14.34
C THR A 59 -6.80 16.28 15.53
N ALA A 60 -7.08 15.81 16.74
CA ALA A 60 -6.74 16.53 17.96
C ALA A 60 -5.23 16.50 18.28
N ALA A 61 -4.49 15.55 17.70
CA ALA A 61 -3.06 15.38 17.92
C ALA A 61 -2.22 16.45 17.17
N SER A 62 -0.89 16.42 17.33
CA SER A 62 0.06 17.33 16.65
C SER A 62 0.25 17.04 15.16
N TYR A 63 -0.42 16.06 14.62
CA TYR A 63 -0.29 15.65 13.22
C TYR A 63 -1.65 15.66 12.50
N TYR A 64 -1.59 15.74 11.17
CA TYR A 64 -2.70 15.45 10.28
C TYR A 64 -2.58 14.03 9.74
N VAL A 65 -3.71 13.47 9.33
CA VAL A 65 -3.82 12.14 8.73
C VAL A 65 -4.29 12.25 7.29
N PHE A 66 -3.77 11.44 6.41
CA PHE A 66 -4.22 11.35 5.01
C PHE A 66 -4.01 9.94 4.46
N ASN A 67 -4.64 9.63 3.32
CA ASN A 67 -4.47 8.34 2.69
C ASN A 67 -3.09 8.24 2.02
N PHE A 68 -2.31 7.24 2.39
CA PHE A 68 -0.96 7.03 1.86
C PHE A 68 -0.72 5.55 1.59
N GLY A 69 -0.74 5.16 0.33
CA GLY A 69 -0.69 3.75 -0.04
C GLY A 69 -1.93 2.97 0.42
N PHE A 70 -1.71 1.87 1.11
CA PHE A 70 -2.79 1.04 1.69
C PHE A 70 -3.27 1.50 3.06
N GLY A 71 -2.59 2.47 3.64
CA GLY A 71 -2.84 2.86 5.01
C GLY A 71 -3.00 4.37 5.17
N LYS A 72 -2.88 4.77 6.42
CA LYS A 72 -2.88 6.18 6.80
C LYS A 72 -1.45 6.67 6.94
N GLY A 73 -1.16 7.80 6.31
CA GLY A 73 0.05 8.57 6.54
C GLY A 73 -0.19 9.65 7.58
N PHE A 74 0.83 9.96 8.34
CA PHE A 74 0.83 10.98 9.38
C PHE A 74 1.88 12.03 9.03
N ILE A 75 1.50 13.30 9.12
CA ILE A 75 2.37 14.44 8.83
C ILE A 75 2.21 15.49 9.93
N ASP A 76 3.32 16.05 10.41
CA ASP A 76 3.29 17.04 11.48
C ASP A 76 2.59 18.32 11.03
N LYS A 77 1.73 18.87 11.91
CA LYS A 77 0.98 20.12 11.66
C LYS A 77 1.89 21.31 11.46
N GLY A 78 3.06 21.32 12.10
CA GLY A 78 4.03 22.39 11.99
C GLY A 78 4.60 22.58 10.60
N HIS A 79 4.54 21.56 9.73
CA HIS A 79 5.01 21.64 8.34
C HIS A 79 3.93 22.04 7.34
N LEU A 80 2.73 22.37 7.80
CA LEU A 80 1.56 22.60 6.95
C LEU A 80 0.86 23.90 7.28
N GLU A 81 0.44 24.62 6.27
CA GLU A 81 -0.43 25.79 6.40
C GLU A 81 -1.75 25.61 5.63
N PRO A 82 -2.83 26.25 6.06
CA PRO A 82 -4.10 26.21 5.35
C PRO A 82 -3.98 26.87 3.98
N VAL A 83 -4.50 26.20 2.95
CA VAL A 83 -4.59 26.82 1.62
C VAL A 83 -5.71 27.84 1.63
N GLN A 84 -5.36 29.10 1.31
CA GLN A 84 -6.33 30.18 1.16
C GLN A 84 -6.96 30.12 -0.26
N GLY A 85 -8.27 30.02 -0.31
CA GLY A 85 -9.04 30.01 -1.55
C GLY A 85 -9.53 28.63 -1.97
N ARG A 86 -10.54 28.60 -2.86
CA ARG A 86 -10.98 27.36 -3.53
C ARG A 86 -9.98 27.00 -4.61
N GLN A 87 -8.95 26.28 -4.26
CA GLN A 87 -8.22 25.55 -5.29
C GLN A 87 -9.10 24.36 -5.69
N LYS A 88 -9.53 24.38 -6.94
CA LYS A 88 -10.12 23.24 -7.59
C LYS A 88 -9.02 22.20 -7.74
N VAL A 89 -8.90 21.30 -6.75
CA VAL A 89 -8.18 20.05 -6.97
C VAL A 89 -8.97 19.39 -8.10
N GLU A 90 -8.31 19.06 -9.19
CA GLU A 90 -8.97 18.53 -10.38
C GLU A 90 -9.88 17.37 -9.99
N ASP A 91 -11.18 17.59 -10.03
CA ASP A 91 -12.25 16.60 -9.81
C ASP A 91 -12.27 15.50 -10.90
N GLY A 92 -11.16 15.32 -11.61
CA GLY A 92 -10.98 14.26 -12.58
C GLY A 92 -10.92 12.84 -12.01
N LEU A 93 -11.21 12.68 -10.72
CA LEU A 93 -11.09 11.42 -10.00
C LEU A 93 -12.35 10.53 -10.02
N GLY A 94 -13.43 10.89 -10.71
CA GLY A 94 -14.71 10.18 -10.66
C GLY A 94 -14.55 8.64 -10.67
N ASP A 95 -14.44 8.04 -11.81
CA ASP A 95 -14.29 6.58 -11.97
C ASP A 95 -12.86 6.06 -11.87
N LEU A 96 -11.85 6.93 -11.82
CA LEU A 96 -10.44 6.58 -11.69
C LEU A 96 -10.07 6.01 -10.29
N ASN A 97 -11.01 5.98 -9.38
CA ASN A 97 -10.81 5.44 -8.03
C ASN A 97 -10.82 3.92 -7.95
N LYS A 98 -11.24 3.25 -9.02
CA LYS A 98 -11.25 1.79 -9.07
C LYS A 98 -9.87 1.31 -9.50
N PRO A 99 -9.11 0.63 -8.63
CA PRO A 99 -7.81 0.09 -9.02
C PRO A 99 -8.00 -0.89 -10.18
N LEU A 100 -7.07 -0.85 -11.15
CA LEU A 100 -6.97 -1.87 -12.19
C LEU A 100 -6.73 -3.20 -11.49
N SER A 101 -7.74 -4.07 -11.45
CA SER A 101 -7.66 -5.40 -10.90
C SER A 101 -6.66 -5.51 -9.72
N ASN A 102 -6.87 -6.10 -8.68
CA ASN A 102 -6.05 -6.38 -7.49
C ASN A 102 -4.51 -6.31 -7.63
N GLN A 103 -3.98 -5.54 -8.60
CA GLN A 103 -2.54 -5.36 -8.80
C GLN A 103 -2.03 -4.17 -7.98
N ASN A 104 -0.97 -4.44 -7.25
CA ASN A 104 -0.22 -3.43 -6.53
C ASN A 104 1.15 -3.27 -7.18
N LEU A 105 1.74 -2.10 -7.05
CA LEU A 105 3.17 -1.93 -7.24
C LEU A 105 3.88 -2.03 -5.89
N ILE A 106 5.17 -2.37 -5.94
CA ILE A 106 6.06 -2.32 -4.79
C ILE A 106 7.27 -1.43 -5.13
N THR A 107 7.64 -0.55 -4.21
CA THR A 107 8.87 0.22 -4.24
C THR A 107 10.01 -0.64 -3.68
N TRP A 108 11.18 -0.69 -4.33
CA TRP A 108 12.35 -1.42 -3.82
C TRP A 108 13.51 -0.51 -3.41
N LYS A 109 13.32 0.78 -3.58
CA LYS A 109 14.24 1.87 -3.19
C LYS A 109 13.42 3.11 -2.93
N ASP A 110 14.04 4.13 -2.40
CA ASP A 110 13.45 5.47 -2.34
C ASP A 110 13.03 5.89 -3.75
N THR A 111 11.73 6.09 -3.90
CA THR A 111 11.06 6.20 -5.20
C THR A 111 10.47 7.59 -5.37
N PRO A 112 10.94 8.41 -6.32
CA PRO A 112 10.36 9.71 -6.59
C PRO A 112 8.93 9.57 -7.16
N VAL A 113 8.06 10.48 -6.76
CA VAL A 113 6.67 10.52 -7.19
C VAL A 113 6.35 11.86 -7.83
N TYR A 114 5.65 11.82 -8.97
CA TYR A 114 5.45 12.95 -9.87
C TYR A 114 3.98 13.31 -10.03
N ASN A 115 3.70 14.58 -10.40
CA ASN A 115 2.36 15.06 -10.73
C ASN A 115 1.89 14.65 -12.13
N ALA A 116 2.81 14.26 -13.01
CA ALA A 116 2.54 13.84 -14.38
C ALA A 116 3.50 12.68 -14.75
N PRO A 117 3.15 11.85 -15.72
CA PRO A 117 4.01 10.76 -16.20
C PRO A 117 5.16 11.33 -17.06
N SER A 118 6.07 12.03 -16.44
CA SER A 118 7.22 12.66 -17.08
C SER A 118 8.35 12.89 -16.07
N VAL A 119 9.55 12.46 -16.42
CA VAL A 119 10.77 12.74 -15.66
C VAL A 119 11.28 14.15 -15.82
N GLY A 120 10.73 14.92 -16.76
CA GLY A 120 11.06 16.34 -16.95
C GLY A 120 10.44 17.26 -15.90
N SER A 121 9.50 16.78 -15.10
CA SER A 121 8.90 17.52 -13.99
C SER A 121 9.65 17.21 -12.68
N ALA A 122 9.68 18.19 -11.76
CA ALA A 122 10.20 17.92 -10.42
C ALA A 122 9.24 16.95 -9.67
N PRO A 123 9.76 15.95 -8.96
CA PRO A 123 8.93 15.10 -8.12
C PRO A 123 8.35 15.93 -6.97
N PHE A 124 7.11 15.65 -6.58
CA PHE A 124 6.49 16.34 -5.45
C PHE A 124 6.75 15.65 -4.09
N GLY A 125 7.33 14.47 -4.13
CA GLY A 125 7.68 13.71 -2.94
C GLY A 125 8.55 12.51 -3.27
N VAL A 126 8.89 11.76 -2.25
CA VAL A 126 9.61 10.49 -2.33
C VAL A 126 8.91 9.49 -1.44
N LEU A 127 8.74 8.29 -1.93
CA LEU A 127 8.23 7.14 -1.19
C LEU A 127 9.41 6.29 -0.74
N ALA A 128 9.39 5.82 0.49
CA ALA A 128 10.39 4.89 0.98
C ALA A 128 10.30 3.53 0.26
N ASP A 129 11.31 2.70 0.43
CA ASP A 129 11.34 1.35 -0.09
C ASP A 129 10.31 0.43 0.61
N ASN A 130 10.03 -0.72 -0.01
CA ASN A 130 9.13 -1.77 0.50
C ASN A 130 7.68 -1.32 0.77
N LEU A 131 7.21 -0.27 0.11
CA LEU A 131 5.83 0.18 0.19
C LEU A 131 5.01 -0.38 -0.98
N ARG A 132 3.74 -0.63 -0.69
CA ARG A 132 2.76 -1.13 -1.66
C ARG A 132 1.71 -0.07 -1.95
N TYR A 133 1.40 0.10 -3.24
CA TYR A 133 0.37 1.02 -3.70
C TYR A 133 -0.53 0.32 -4.72
N PRO A 134 -1.87 0.46 -4.62
CA PRO A 134 -2.77 0.03 -5.67
C PRO A 134 -2.45 0.75 -6.99
N ILE A 135 -2.29 -0.01 -8.06
CA ILE A 135 -2.15 0.55 -9.41
C ILE A 135 -3.52 0.96 -9.90
N LEU A 136 -3.74 2.25 -10.15
CA LEU A 136 -4.96 2.76 -10.76
C LEU A 136 -4.93 2.56 -12.27
N HIS A 137 -3.84 2.97 -12.90
CA HIS A 137 -3.61 2.81 -14.33
C HIS A 137 -2.15 2.54 -14.64
N LYS A 138 -1.93 1.84 -15.76
CA LYS A 138 -0.63 1.70 -16.41
C LYS A 138 -0.70 2.46 -17.72
N LEU A 139 0.20 3.41 -17.91
CA LEU A 139 0.23 4.27 -19.09
C LEU A 139 1.64 4.43 -19.63
N LYS A 140 1.74 4.96 -20.84
CA LYS A 140 3.02 5.27 -21.47
C LYS A 140 3.10 6.76 -21.72
N ASP A 141 4.29 7.31 -21.51
CA ASP A 141 4.59 8.70 -21.87
C ASP A 141 4.91 8.83 -23.36
N ARG A 142 5.26 10.06 -23.78
CA ARG A 142 5.62 10.37 -25.17
C ARG A 142 6.89 9.64 -25.64
N LEU A 143 7.74 9.20 -24.73
CA LEU A 143 8.96 8.44 -24.98
C LEU A 143 8.74 6.93 -24.91
N ASN A 144 7.45 6.48 -24.86
CA ASN A 144 7.06 5.08 -24.71
C ASN A 144 7.54 4.43 -23.38
N GLN A 145 7.91 5.24 -22.38
CA GLN A 145 8.24 4.76 -21.05
C GLN A 145 6.97 4.43 -20.27
N THR A 146 7.02 3.35 -19.52
CA THR A 146 5.87 2.91 -18.72
C THR A 146 5.84 3.64 -17.38
N TRP A 147 4.64 4.09 -17.01
CA TRP A 147 4.33 4.74 -15.75
C TRP A 147 3.18 4.03 -15.05
N TYR A 148 3.23 4.02 -13.74
CA TYR A 148 2.13 3.58 -12.88
C TYR A 148 1.47 4.80 -12.25
N GLN A 149 0.16 4.91 -12.42
CA GLN A 149 -0.65 5.87 -11.72
C GLN A 149 -1.11 5.27 -10.40
N ILE A 150 -0.90 5.99 -9.34
CA ILE A 150 -1.33 5.65 -7.98
C ILE A 150 -2.08 6.83 -7.37
N ARG A 151 -2.59 6.64 -6.16
CA ARG A 151 -3.25 7.70 -5.41
C ARG A 151 -2.49 7.98 -4.12
N ILE A 152 -2.23 9.26 -3.88
CA ILE A 152 -1.69 9.76 -2.60
C ILE A 152 -2.63 10.85 -2.11
N GLY A 153 -3.35 10.56 -1.00
CA GLY A 153 -4.45 11.40 -0.58
C GLY A 153 -5.53 11.50 -1.66
N ASP A 154 -5.96 12.69 -1.96
CA ASP A 154 -6.96 12.97 -3.00
C ASP A 154 -6.34 13.43 -4.33
N ARG A 155 -5.07 13.11 -4.57
CA ARG A 155 -4.39 13.45 -5.81
C ARG A 155 -3.86 12.22 -6.52
N LEU A 156 -3.83 12.31 -7.84
CA LEU A 156 -3.13 11.34 -8.69
C LEU A 156 -1.63 11.57 -8.61
N ALA A 157 -0.89 10.49 -8.61
CA ALA A 157 0.55 10.47 -8.55
C ALA A 157 1.10 9.44 -9.54
N TYR A 158 2.29 9.68 -10.06
CA TYR A 158 2.89 8.85 -11.09
C TYR A 158 4.27 8.39 -10.67
N ILE A 159 4.54 7.10 -10.87
CA ILE A 159 5.81 6.45 -10.60
C ILE A 159 6.31 5.83 -11.88
N SER A 160 7.58 6.04 -12.19
CA SER A 160 8.23 5.37 -13.33
C SER A 160 8.35 3.86 -13.07
N ALA A 161 8.11 3.05 -14.08
CA ALA A 161 8.35 1.61 -14.02
C ALA A 161 9.85 1.25 -13.87
N LEU A 162 10.75 2.23 -13.98
CA LEU A 162 12.17 2.07 -13.67
C LEU A 162 12.44 2.11 -12.17
N ASP A 163 11.53 2.67 -11.37
CA ASP A 163 11.70 2.89 -9.93
C ASP A 163 10.81 1.98 -9.07
N ALA A 164 9.80 1.37 -9.66
CA ALA A 164 8.91 0.44 -8.98
C ALA A 164 8.42 -0.64 -9.96
N GLN A 165 7.91 -1.74 -9.44
CA GLN A 165 7.38 -2.84 -10.26
C GLN A 165 6.05 -3.36 -9.70
N PRO A 166 5.24 -4.04 -10.53
CA PRO A 166 4.08 -4.76 -10.03
C PRO A 166 4.49 -5.76 -8.94
N ASP A 167 3.75 -5.75 -7.83
CA ASP A 167 3.93 -6.75 -6.77
C ASP A 167 3.28 -8.06 -7.19
N ASN A 168 4.08 -8.97 -7.69
CA ASN A 168 3.63 -10.31 -8.07
C ASN A 168 3.47 -11.24 -6.86
N GLY A 169 3.63 -10.70 -5.64
CA GLY A 169 3.61 -11.46 -4.41
C GLY A 169 4.88 -12.31 -4.21
N LEU A 170 4.89 -13.03 -3.11
CA LEU A 170 5.92 -14.03 -2.83
C LEU A 170 5.32 -15.41 -3.11
N PRO A 171 5.84 -16.16 -4.08
CA PRO A 171 5.40 -17.53 -4.29
C PRO A 171 5.74 -18.37 -3.04
N VAL A 172 4.73 -18.99 -2.46
CA VAL A 172 4.90 -19.92 -1.34
C VAL A 172 4.62 -21.33 -1.85
N LEU A 173 5.65 -22.16 -1.89
CA LEU A 173 5.54 -23.56 -2.27
C LEU A 173 5.42 -24.41 -1.01
N THR A 174 4.38 -25.22 -0.93
CA THR A 174 4.15 -26.14 0.17
C THR A 174 4.33 -27.57 -0.28
N TYR A 175 5.22 -28.29 0.37
CA TYR A 175 5.44 -29.72 0.15
C TYR A 175 4.99 -30.49 1.38
N HIS A 176 4.13 -31.46 1.19
CA HIS A 176 3.68 -32.33 2.31
C HIS A 176 4.69 -33.43 2.58
N HIS A 177 5.11 -34.12 1.53
CA HIS A 177 6.08 -35.19 1.62
C HIS A 177 7.09 -35.07 0.47
N ILE A 178 8.37 -35.10 0.80
CA ILE A 178 9.47 -35.22 -0.18
C ILE A 178 10.16 -36.53 0.14
N LEU A 179 9.95 -37.54 -0.72
CA LEU A 179 10.43 -38.89 -0.49
C LEU A 179 11.21 -39.39 -1.70
N ARG A 180 12.20 -40.27 -1.44
CA ARG A 180 12.82 -41.05 -2.51
C ARG A 180 11.82 -42.09 -3.01
N ASP A 181 11.95 -42.48 -4.27
CA ASP A 181 11.02 -43.42 -4.89
C ASP A 181 11.03 -44.77 -4.14
N GLU A 182 12.17 -45.17 -3.58
CA GLU A 182 12.34 -46.40 -2.80
C GLU A 182 11.71 -46.34 -1.42
N GLU A 183 11.72 -45.13 -0.80
CA GLU A 183 11.17 -44.86 0.53
C GLU A 183 9.63 -44.66 0.48
N ASN A 184 9.10 -44.35 -0.69
CA ASN A 184 7.69 -44.07 -0.86
C ASN A 184 6.85 -45.35 -0.98
N THR A 185 6.65 -46.05 0.12
CA THR A 185 5.83 -47.28 0.16
C THR A 185 4.36 -47.03 0.37
N ARG A 186 4.01 -45.92 1.11
CA ARG A 186 2.65 -45.64 1.57
C ARG A 186 1.93 -44.57 0.74
N PHE A 187 2.67 -43.66 0.11
CA PHE A 187 2.11 -42.46 -0.51
C PHE A 187 2.27 -42.42 -2.04
N ARG A 188 2.50 -43.57 -2.67
CA ARG A 188 2.77 -43.68 -4.13
C ARG A 188 1.64 -43.11 -5.00
N HIS A 189 0.42 -43.09 -4.48
CA HIS A 189 -0.76 -42.67 -5.23
C HIS A 189 -1.37 -41.34 -4.71
N THR A 190 -0.67 -40.62 -3.85
CA THR A 190 -1.14 -39.34 -3.33
C THR A 190 -0.54 -38.17 -4.10
N SER A 191 -1.40 -37.26 -4.55
CA SER A 191 -0.98 -36.02 -5.23
C SER A 191 -0.16 -35.08 -4.36
N THR A 192 -0.06 -35.36 -3.05
CA THR A 192 0.66 -34.57 -2.06
C THR A 192 2.13 -34.96 -1.88
N THR A 193 2.57 -36.06 -2.55
CA THR A 193 3.95 -36.53 -2.45
C THR A 193 4.75 -36.10 -3.68
N THR A 194 5.88 -35.48 -3.42
CA THR A 194 6.87 -35.07 -4.43
C THR A 194 8.11 -35.95 -4.30
N SER A 195 8.59 -36.53 -5.41
CA SER A 195 9.87 -37.26 -5.37
C SER A 195 11.03 -36.30 -5.14
N VAL A 196 12.11 -36.80 -4.50
CA VAL A 196 13.34 -36.01 -4.30
C VAL A 196 13.86 -35.48 -5.62
N ARG A 197 13.79 -36.30 -6.70
CA ARG A 197 14.21 -35.89 -8.05
C ARG A 197 13.36 -34.71 -8.57
N ALA A 198 12.05 -34.80 -8.45
CA ALA A 198 11.14 -33.72 -8.89
C ALA A 198 11.37 -32.45 -8.08
N PHE A 199 11.53 -32.55 -6.76
CA PHE A 199 11.86 -31.43 -5.89
C PHE A 199 13.18 -30.76 -6.30
N ASN A 200 14.24 -31.52 -6.52
CA ASN A 200 15.54 -30.98 -6.95
C ASN A 200 15.44 -30.26 -8.30
N ASN A 201 14.69 -30.81 -9.24
CA ASN A 201 14.46 -30.16 -10.54
C ASN A 201 13.70 -28.84 -10.39
N GLN A 202 12.70 -28.78 -9.51
CA GLN A 202 11.96 -27.55 -9.22
C GLN A 202 12.85 -26.49 -8.55
N MET A 203 13.69 -26.90 -7.61
CA MET A 203 14.63 -25.98 -6.95
C MET A 203 15.70 -25.45 -7.92
N ALA A 204 16.22 -26.31 -8.80
CA ALA A 204 17.15 -25.89 -9.85
C ALA A 204 16.50 -24.89 -10.80
N TRP A 205 15.27 -25.16 -11.24
CA TRP A 205 14.50 -24.26 -12.12
C TRP A 205 14.27 -22.88 -11.47
N LEU A 206 13.93 -22.83 -10.17
CA LEU A 206 13.77 -21.57 -9.43
C LEU A 206 15.09 -20.82 -9.32
N ARG A 207 16.17 -21.50 -8.93
CA ARG A 207 17.52 -20.90 -8.84
C ARG A 207 17.96 -20.30 -10.17
N ASP A 208 17.79 -21.02 -11.28
CA ASP A 208 18.24 -20.59 -12.61
C ASP A 208 17.45 -19.35 -13.11
N ARG A 209 16.30 -19.06 -12.48
CA ARG A 209 15.47 -17.84 -12.70
C ARG A 209 15.68 -16.76 -11.65
N GLY A 210 16.71 -16.89 -10.80
CA GLY A 210 17.07 -15.88 -9.82
C GLY A 210 16.19 -15.85 -8.57
N TYR A 211 15.35 -16.86 -8.34
CA TYR A 211 14.61 -16.96 -7.07
C TYR A 211 15.56 -17.40 -5.95
N ALA A 212 15.44 -16.74 -4.81
CA ALA A 212 16.09 -17.12 -3.56
C ALA A 212 15.06 -17.65 -2.56
N THR A 213 15.43 -18.70 -1.84
CA THR A 213 14.59 -19.21 -0.75
C THR A 213 14.79 -18.37 0.51
N LEU A 214 13.69 -18.01 1.16
CA LEU A 214 13.70 -17.28 2.43
C LEU A 214 13.28 -18.23 3.57
N SER A 215 14.07 -18.29 4.64
CA SER A 215 13.64 -18.91 5.89
C SER A 215 12.60 -18.04 6.60
N LYS A 216 11.88 -18.59 7.59
CA LYS A 216 10.98 -17.79 8.45
C LYS A 216 11.71 -16.61 9.12
N ILE A 217 12.99 -16.78 9.46
CA ILE A 217 13.86 -15.77 10.04
C ILE A 217 14.20 -14.70 8.99
N GLY A 218 14.46 -15.10 7.74
CA GLY A 218 14.73 -14.18 6.64
C GLY A 218 13.56 -13.25 6.31
N ARG A 219 12.30 -13.68 6.52
CA ARG A 219 11.12 -12.82 6.38
C ARG A 219 11.06 -11.69 7.41
N ALA A 220 11.50 -11.94 8.64
CA ALA A 220 11.58 -10.90 9.66
C ALA A 220 12.66 -9.88 9.32
N SER A 221 13.83 -10.31 8.85
CA SER A 221 14.95 -9.43 8.47
C SER A 221 14.69 -8.60 7.20
N CYS A 222 13.89 -9.09 6.26
CA CYS A 222 13.46 -8.31 5.08
C CYS A 222 12.44 -7.20 5.43
N ARG A 223 11.83 -7.24 6.62
CA ARG A 223 10.95 -6.17 7.12
C ARG A 223 11.70 -5.10 7.92
N GLU A 224 12.94 -5.36 8.30
CA GLU A 224 13.75 -4.49 9.16
C GLU A 224 14.88 -3.76 8.43
N ARG A 225 14.95 -3.85 7.08
CA ARG A 225 15.93 -3.12 6.27
C ARG A 225 15.23 -2.08 5.41
#